data_44166e52c7ca55e76a4cc45d053514a6
#
_entry.id   44166e52c7ca55e76a4cc45d053514a6
#
_cell.length_a   1.000
_cell.length_b   1.000
_cell.length_c   1.000
_cell.angle_alpha   90.00
_cell.angle_beta   90.00
_cell.angle_gamma   90.00
#
_symmetry.space_group_name_H-M   'P 1'
#
loop_
_entity.id
_entity.type
_entity.pdbx_description
1 polymer ?
#
loop_
_entity_poly.entity_id
_entity_poly.type
_entity_poly.pdbx_seq_one_letter_code
_entity_poly.pdbx_strand_id
1 'polypeptide(L)'
;MAYFHWAPDLDAAAYELEIYGEERTDLPEDAPGRGALHRTERLYTNSALIAMGDILQPGETYERLWWRVRPLNLDREPIGPFSALQSYMPARGDWQQTSPLPRAHFNGERGSSILYPVYSFTPMENAASYEVEVTRREPENPEGTAPSRYRVFSKVIANANLYDPSPRIGTYWWRVRAMDSEGRPLGGWSRAEPFRTDPADHWQVAVLGDSISHGGGRLSYGPADWAYSYAHYLDFPAVNLSESGDTSRMTVDRFEKDVVPFHPEYVLIMTGTNSLRAGVPASEVIADLKEIQQKARDQGITPILMTLPPINPAGIRRAFDQPTASDWQAAFQEVNAFIRREPSIDAAAPFRQWEEMPEDLAMDGLHGDWRAKEMMARVINEELPRLAPDLKTF
;
A
#
# COMPACT_ATOMS: atom_id res chain seq x y z
N MET A 1 14.53 19.62 -10.98
CA MET A 1 13.16 19.06 -10.88
C MET A 1 12.29 19.98 -10.03
N ALA A 2 11.10 20.31 -10.52
CA ALA A 2 10.06 20.93 -9.69
C ALA A 2 9.32 19.84 -8.94
N TYR A 3 9.13 20.01 -7.64
CA TYR A 3 8.40 19.07 -6.78
C TYR A 3 7.02 19.64 -6.47
N PHE A 4 5.98 18.91 -6.86
CA PHE A 4 4.59 19.23 -6.58
C PHE A 4 4.01 18.16 -5.66
N HIS A 5 3.24 18.57 -4.66
CA HIS A 5 2.59 17.68 -3.71
C HIS A 5 1.21 18.22 -3.34
N TRP A 6 0.23 17.34 -3.19
CA TRP A 6 -1.15 17.67 -2.83
C TRP A 6 -1.74 16.63 -1.87
N ALA A 7 -2.86 16.98 -1.26
CA ALA A 7 -3.60 16.04 -0.43
C ALA A 7 -4.08 14.86 -1.30
N PRO A 8 -3.90 13.60 -0.86
CA PRO A 8 -4.37 12.45 -1.63
C PRO A 8 -5.90 12.44 -1.67
N ASP A 9 -6.44 12.16 -2.84
CA ASP A 9 -7.81 11.69 -2.98
C ASP A 9 -7.76 10.16 -3.04
N LEU A 10 -8.36 9.49 -2.04
CA LEU A 10 -8.28 8.04 -1.91
C LEU A 10 -9.16 7.30 -2.93
N ASP A 11 -10.02 8.03 -3.64
CA ASP A 11 -10.81 7.50 -4.75
C ASP A 11 -10.12 7.68 -6.12
N ALA A 12 -9.05 8.47 -6.17
CA ALA A 12 -8.29 8.70 -7.39
C ALA A 12 -7.45 7.49 -7.79
N ALA A 13 -7.50 7.13 -9.07
CA ALA A 13 -6.58 6.19 -9.70
C ALA A 13 -5.35 6.89 -10.28
N ALA A 14 -5.51 8.14 -10.67
CA ALA A 14 -4.47 9.01 -11.22
C ALA A 14 -4.83 10.47 -10.96
N TYR A 15 -3.93 11.37 -11.34
CA TYR A 15 -4.14 12.80 -11.24
C TYR A 15 -3.75 13.50 -12.54
N GLU A 16 -4.48 14.57 -12.87
CA GLU A 16 -4.11 15.52 -13.90
C GLU A 16 -3.56 16.79 -13.26
N LEU A 17 -2.35 17.18 -13.66
CA LEU A 17 -1.66 18.38 -13.20
C LEU A 17 -1.51 19.37 -14.36
N GLU A 18 -1.79 20.63 -14.12
CA GLU A 18 -1.51 21.74 -15.02
C GLU A 18 -0.60 22.78 -14.35
N ILE A 19 0.37 23.32 -15.10
CA ILE A 19 1.32 24.34 -14.65
C ILE A 19 1.27 25.55 -15.56
N TYR A 20 1.26 26.75 -15.00
CA TYR A 20 1.13 28.03 -15.67
C TYR A 20 2.25 29.00 -15.26
N GLY A 21 2.62 29.90 -16.17
CA GLY A 21 3.63 30.95 -15.92
C GLY A 21 3.07 32.19 -15.22
N GLU A 22 1.76 32.33 -15.15
CA GLU A 22 1.08 33.46 -14.53
C GLU A 22 -0.14 33.02 -13.74
N GLU A 23 -0.57 33.84 -12.79
CA GLU A 23 -1.80 33.62 -12.07
C GLU A 23 -3.01 33.83 -12.99
N ARG A 24 -3.90 32.85 -13.00
CA ARG A 24 -5.07 32.83 -13.86
C ARG A 24 -6.35 32.81 -13.03
N THR A 25 -7.27 33.73 -13.33
CA THR A 25 -8.58 33.80 -12.66
C THR A 25 -9.72 33.32 -13.55
N ASP A 26 -9.41 32.98 -14.81
CA ASP A 26 -10.35 32.59 -15.86
C ASP A 26 -10.34 31.08 -16.17
N LEU A 27 -9.69 30.26 -15.32
CA LEU A 27 -9.59 28.83 -15.53
C LEU A 27 -10.90 28.13 -15.19
N PRO A 28 -11.42 27.26 -16.09
CA PRO A 28 -12.59 26.46 -15.76
C PRO A 28 -12.28 25.43 -14.68
N GLU A 29 -13.20 25.20 -13.76
CA GLU A 29 -13.03 24.22 -12.67
C GLU A 29 -13.12 22.77 -13.18
N ASP A 30 -14.01 22.52 -14.17
CA ASP A 30 -14.32 21.16 -14.63
C ASP A 30 -13.61 20.75 -15.93
N ALA A 31 -12.83 21.66 -16.52
CA ALA A 31 -12.16 21.40 -17.79
C ALA A 31 -10.70 21.89 -17.78
N PRO A 32 -9.84 21.30 -18.63
CA PRO A 32 -8.48 21.78 -18.81
C PRO A 32 -8.42 23.25 -19.24
N GLY A 33 -7.48 23.97 -18.62
CA GLY A 33 -7.22 25.38 -18.95
C GLY A 33 -6.41 25.53 -20.24
N ARG A 34 -6.59 26.66 -20.91
CA ARG A 34 -5.75 27.03 -22.05
C ARG A 34 -4.47 27.70 -21.57
N GLY A 35 -3.37 27.49 -22.31
CA GLY A 35 -2.09 28.17 -22.07
C GLY A 35 -1.28 27.61 -20.91
N ALA A 36 -1.51 26.35 -20.50
CA ALA A 36 -0.62 25.66 -19.59
C ALA A 36 0.78 25.50 -20.22
N LEU A 37 1.82 25.80 -19.45
CA LEU A 37 3.22 25.54 -19.83
C LEU A 37 3.49 24.03 -19.86
N HIS A 38 2.86 23.30 -18.95
CA HIS A 38 2.97 21.85 -18.84
C HIS A 38 1.63 21.26 -18.39
N ARG A 39 1.30 20.07 -18.91
CA ARG A 39 0.13 19.29 -18.51
C ARG A 39 0.44 17.80 -18.59
N THR A 40 0.07 17.07 -17.55
CA THR A 40 0.21 15.62 -17.52
C THR A 40 -0.97 14.96 -16.80
N GLU A 41 -1.38 13.76 -17.27
CA GLU A 41 -2.45 12.93 -16.72
C GLU A 41 -1.91 11.58 -16.21
N ARG A 42 -0.59 11.43 -16.13
CA ARG A 42 0.08 10.16 -15.82
C ARG A 42 0.67 10.12 -14.41
N LEU A 43 0.05 10.82 -13.48
CA LEU A 43 0.49 10.88 -12.10
C LEU A 43 -0.33 9.89 -11.28
N TYR A 44 0.30 8.81 -10.82
CA TYR A 44 -0.34 7.73 -10.04
C TYR A 44 -0.08 7.88 -8.54
N THR A 45 0.50 8.99 -8.12
CA THR A 45 0.75 9.36 -6.73
C THR A 45 0.27 10.79 -6.51
N ASN A 46 0.07 11.17 -5.25
CA ASN A 46 -0.28 12.55 -4.87
C ASN A 46 0.92 13.51 -4.87
N SER A 47 1.95 13.21 -5.66
CA SER A 47 3.14 14.04 -5.82
C SER A 47 3.82 13.76 -7.16
N ALA A 48 4.56 14.73 -7.67
CA ALA A 48 5.29 14.63 -8.93
C ALA A 48 6.63 15.37 -8.88
N LEU A 49 7.61 14.80 -9.56
CA LEU A 49 8.88 15.45 -9.89
C LEU A 49 8.94 15.68 -11.40
N ILE A 50 8.84 16.92 -11.82
CA ILE A 50 8.82 17.32 -13.23
C ILE A 50 10.11 18.06 -13.58
N ALA A 51 10.73 17.69 -14.69
CA ALA A 51 11.95 18.37 -15.14
C ALA A 51 11.64 19.81 -15.47
N MET A 52 12.46 20.76 -14.99
CA MET A 52 12.25 22.17 -15.30
C MET A 52 12.32 22.45 -16.80
N GLY A 53 13.11 21.67 -17.56
CA GLY A 53 13.17 21.77 -19.01
C GLY A 53 11.90 21.31 -19.74
N ASP A 54 11.01 20.56 -19.07
CA ASP A 54 9.71 20.18 -19.63
C ASP A 54 8.63 21.25 -19.33
N ILE A 55 8.90 22.14 -18.37
CA ILE A 55 8.03 23.26 -18.00
C ILE A 55 8.45 24.55 -18.74
N LEU A 56 9.76 24.83 -18.80
CA LEU A 56 10.32 26.09 -19.27
C LEU A 56 11.23 25.88 -20.49
N GLN A 57 11.16 26.78 -21.45
CA GLN A 57 12.13 26.81 -22.56
C GLN A 57 13.48 27.33 -22.10
N PRO A 58 14.60 26.96 -22.76
CA PRO A 58 15.91 27.48 -22.43
C PRO A 58 15.93 29.02 -22.48
N GLY A 59 16.32 29.65 -21.37
CA GLY A 59 16.39 31.10 -21.22
C GLY A 59 15.11 31.74 -20.64
N GLU A 60 14.01 31.00 -20.50
CA GLU A 60 12.86 31.48 -19.74
C GLU A 60 13.13 31.39 -18.23
N THR A 61 12.70 32.43 -17.53
CA THR A 61 12.77 32.50 -16.08
C THR A 61 11.46 33.00 -15.51
N TYR A 62 10.96 32.32 -14.50
CA TYR A 62 9.79 32.73 -13.75
C TYR A 62 10.15 32.85 -12.28
N GLU A 63 9.79 33.96 -11.66
CA GLU A 63 9.90 34.10 -10.20
C GLU A 63 8.91 33.19 -9.49
N ARG A 64 7.78 32.90 -10.15
CA ARG A 64 6.70 32.08 -9.62
C ARG A 64 6.01 31.37 -10.77
N LEU A 65 5.70 30.08 -10.55
CA LEU A 65 4.80 29.29 -11.36
C LEU A 65 3.50 29.07 -10.59
N TRP A 66 2.45 28.75 -11.32
CA TRP A 66 1.14 28.45 -10.76
C TRP A 66 0.71 27.06 -11.22
N TRP A 67 0.04 26.31 -10.36
CA TRP A 67 -0.37 24.95 -10.68
C TRP A 67 -1.68 24.58 -10.01
N ARG A 68 -2.38 23.62 -10.60
CA ARG A 68 -3.59 23.00 -10.06
C ARG A 68 -3.63 21.53 -10.45
N VAL A 69 -4.41 20.74 -9.71
CA VAL A 69 -4.51 19.30 -9.89
C VAL A 69 -5.95 18.86 -9.72
N ARG A 70 -6.36 17.78 -10.41
CA ARG A 70 -7.62 17.10 -10.16
C ARG A 70 -7.46 15.58 -10.16
N PRO A 71 -8.34 14.85 -9.43
CA PRO A 71 -8.34 13.39 -9.41
C PRO A 71 -9.02 12.82 -10.66
N LEU A 72 -8.51 11.65 -11.10
CA LEU A 72 -9.01 10.87 -12.23
C LEU A 72 -9.33 9.44 -11.82
N ASN A 73 -10.31 8.80 -12.49
CA ASN A 73 -10.57 7.37 -12.38
C ASN A 73 -9.59 6.53 -13.23
N LEU A 74 -9.81 5.21 -13.31
CA LEU A 74 -8.99 4.29 -14.12
C LEU A 74 -9.02 4.57 -15.61
N ASP A 75 -10.15 5.08 -16.11
CA ASP A 75 -10.34 5.45 -17.51
C ASP A 75 -9.80 6.85 -17.81
N ARG A 76 -9.15 7.50 -16.82
CA ARG A 76 -8.65 8.87 -16.84
C ARG A 76 -9.72 9.93 -16.98
N GLU A 77 -10.94 9.62 -16.58
CA GLU A 77 -12.01 10.59 -16.52
C GLU A 77 -11.96 11.30 -15.16
N PRO A 78 -12.26 12.60 -15.12
CA PRO A 78 -12.30 13.37 -13.87
C PRO A 78 -13.36 12.83 -12.90
N ILE A 79 -12.99 12.63 -11.64
CA ILE A 79 -13.90 12.29 -10.53
C ILE A 79 -14.13 13.49 -9.60
N GLY A 80 -13.48 14.60 -9.87
CA GLY A 80 -13.65 15.87 -9.14
C GLY A 80 -13.15 17.06 -9.96
N PRO A 81 -13.43 18.29 -9.51
CA PRO A 81 -12.94 19.52 -10.14
C PRO A 81 -11.44 19.69 -9.91
N PHE A 82 -10.83 20.62 -10.65
CA PHE A 82 -9.49 21.08 -10.33
C PHE A 82 -9.44 21.76 -8.96
N SER A 83 -8.33 21.58 -8.26
CA SER A 83 -8.02 22.33 -7.02
C SER A 83 -7.96 23.84 -7.31
N ALA A 84 -8.04 24.63 -6.25
CA ALA A 84 -7.64 26.02 -6.33
C ALA A 84 -6.19 26.14 -6.84
N LEU A 85 -5.90 27.22 -7.56
CA LEU A 85 -4.58 27.50 -8.09
C LEU A 85 -3.57 27.71 -6.94
N GLN A 86 -2.47 26.96 -6.97
CA GLN A 86 -1.37 27.01 -6.01
C GLN A 86 -0.16 27.66 -6.63
N SER A 87 0.67 28.33 -5.84
CA SER A 87 1.92 28.90 -6.32
C SER A 87 3.13 28.01 -6.03
N TYR A 88 4.10 28.03 -6.94
CA TYR A 88 5.38 27.37 -6.80
C TYR A 88 6.49 28.37 -7.15
N MET A 89 7.50 28.50 -6.29
CA MET A 89 8.66 29.34 -6.55
C MET A 89 9.85 28.45 -6.96
N PRO A 90 10.27 28.47 -8.24
CA PRO A 90 11.42 27.70 -8.69
C PRO A 90 12.68 28.07 -7.92
N ALA A 91 13.39 27.08 -7.40
CA ALA A 91 14.66 27.27 -6.70
C ALA A 91 15.84 26.84 -7.58
N ARG A 92 17.03 27.37 -7.30
CA ARG A 92 18.24 26.97 -8.06
C ARG A 92 18.53 25.47 -7.99
N GLY A 93 18.16 24.82 -6.88
CA GLY A 93 18.31 23.38 -6.68
C GLY A 93 17.39 22.52 -7.54
N ASP A 94 16.28 23.08 -8.04
CA ASP A 94 15.30 22.33 -8.84
C ASP A 94 15.88 21.82 -10.16
N TRP A 95 16.90 22.48 -10.70
CA TRP A 95 17.60 22.05 -11.91
C TRP A 95 18.62 20.93 -11.67
N GLN A 96 18.97 20.67 -10.41
CA GLN A 96 20.04 19.75 -10.01
C GLN A 96 19.51 18.42 -9.46
N GLN A 97 18.26 18.37 -9.05
CA GLN A 97 17.68 17.13 -8.52
C GLN A 97 17.49 16.10 -9.65
N THR A 98 18.13 14.93 -9.48
CA THR A 98 18.16 13.87 -10.49
C THR A 98 17.76 12.51 -9.93
N SER A 99 17.14 12.49 -8.74
CA SER A 99 16.69 11.28 -8.09
C SER A 99 15.25 11.37 -7.63
N PRO A 100 14.49 10.25 -7.63
CA PRO A 100 13.15 10.19 -7.04
C PRO A 100 13.19 10.53 -5.55
N LEU A 101 12.04 10.92 -4.97
CA LEU A 101 11.91 11.19 -3.54
C LEU A 101 11.25 10.00 -2.84
N PRO A 102 11.95 9.30 -1.94
CA PRO A 102 11.34 8.27 -1.10
C PRO A 102 10.15 8.82 -0.31
N ARG A 103 9.10 8.01 -0.20
CA ARG A 103 7.93 8.30 0.63
C ARG A 103 7.95 7.34 1.82
N ALA A 104 7.99 7.87 3.04
CA ALA A 104 8.00 7.07 4.26
C ALA A 104 6.56 6.73 4.68
N HIS A 105 6.02 5.59 4.22
CA HIS A 105 4.64 5.22 4.51
C HIS A 105 4.47 4.20 5.63
N PHE A 106 5.48 3.37 5.89
CA PHE A 106 5.28 2.15 6.66
C PHE A 106 5.98 2.12 7.99
N ASN A 107 6.66 3.20 8.37
CA ASN A 107 7.45 3.23 9.58
C ASN A 107 6.74 4.00 10.69
N GLY A 108 5.87 3.30 11.42
CA GLY A 108 5.48 3.77 12.72
C GLY A 108 4.43 4.87 12.77
N GLU A 109 3.64 5.06 11.72
CA GLU A 109 2.38 5.77 11.92
C GLU A 109 1.60 5.02 12.99
N ARG A 110 1.22 5.72 14.04
CA ARG A 110 0.56 5.14 15.22
C ARG A 110 1.30 3.92 15.84
N GLY A 111 2.65 3.92 15.76
CA GLY A 111 3.47 2.86 16.34
C GLY A 111 3.41 1.51 15.64
N SER A 112 2.73 1.38 14.50
CA SER A 112 2.64 0.12 13.75
C SER A 112 3.82 -0.10 12.81
N SER A 113 4.07 -1.35 12.39
CA SER A 113 5.13 -1.73 11.46
C SER A 113 4.68 -2.85 10.54
N ILE A 114 5.43 -3.12 9.47
CA ILE A 114 5.12 -4.12 8.46
C ILE A 114 6.33 -4.99 8.15
N LEU A 115 6.14 -6.32 8.14
CA LEU A 115 7.21 -7.30 7.92
C LEU A 115 7.62 -7.40 6.44
N TYR A 116 6.66 -7.30 5.53
CA TYR A 116 6.85 -7.37 4.09
C TYR A 116 6.70 -5.97 3.49
N PRO A 117 7.79 -5.18 3.39
CA PRO A 117 7.69 -3.76 3.10
C PRO A 117 7.29 -3.45 1.66
N VAL A 118 6.70 -2.27 1.48
CA VAL A 118 6.49 -1.65 0.18
C VAL A 118 7.30 -0.36 0.14
N TYR A 119 8.17 -0.25 -0.84
CA TYR A 119 9.00 0.94 -1.06
C TYR A 119 8.30 1.86 -2.05
N SER A 120 7.76 2.96 -1.55
CA SER A 120 7.05 3.96 -2.35
C SER A 120 7.85 5.24 -2.48
N PHE A 121 7.78 5.87 -3.64
CA PHE A 121 8.51 7.10 -3.92
C PHE A 121 7.73 8.00 -4.88
N THR A 122 8.07 9.28 -4.89
CA THR A 122 7.59 10.22 -5.90
C THR A 122 8.36 9.97 -7.20
N PRO A 123 7.68 9.59 -8.28
CA PRO A 123 8.32 9.30 -9.56
C PRO A 123 8.84 10.57 -10.24
N MET A 124 9.83 10.41 -11.11
CA MET A 124 10.29 11.41 -12.06
C MET A 124 9.59 11.19 -13.39
N GLU A 125 8.95 12.22 -13.95
CA GLU A 125 8.14 12.09 -15.18
C GLU A 125 8.95 11.59 -16.39
N ASN A 126 10.22 11.96 -16.49
CA ASN A 126 11.13 11.59 -17.58
C ASN A 126 11.85 10.24 -17.37
N ALA A 127 11.54 9.50 -16.32
CA ALA A 127 12.12 8.20 -16.08
C ALA A 127 11.33 7.09 -16.79
N ALA A 128 12.04 6.14 -17.40
CA ALA A 128 11.42 4.95 -18.01
C ALA A 128 11.24 3.82 -16.97
N SER A 129 12.13 3.76 -15.98
CA SER A 129 12.08 2.77 -14.91
C SER A 129 12.87 3.25 -13.68
N TYR A 130 12.79 2.48 -12.60
CA TYR A 130 13.44 2.79 -11.33
C TYR A 130 14.16 1.57 -10.79
N GLU A 131 15.36 1.74 -10.27
CA GLU A 131 16.02 0.72 -9.49
C GLU A 131 15.87 1.03 -8.01
N VAL A 132 15.25 0.13 -7.26
CA VAL A 132 15.18 0.17 -5.80
C VAL A 132 16.30 -0.71 -5.25
N GLU A 133 17.01 -0.20 -4.24
CA GLU A 133 18.05 -0.91 -3.49
C GLU A 133 17.70 -0.94 -2.02
N VAL A 134 17.83 -2.14 -1.40
CA VAL A 134 17.69 -2.33 0.04
C VAL A 134 19.03 -2.76 0.62
N THR A 135 19.41 -2.14 1.74
CA THR A 135 20.70 -2.39 2.40
C THR A 135 20.49 -2.70 3.88
N ARG A 136 21.39 -3.48 4.47
CA ARG A 136 21.35 -3.81 5.90
C ARG A 136 22.05 -2.80 6.82
N ARG A 137 22.64 -1.77 6.23
CA ARG A 137 23.26 -0.61 6.91
C ARG A 137 23.05 0.61 6.02
N GLU A 138 23.17 1.78 6.58
CA GLU A 138 23.18 2.99 5.79
C GLU A 138 24.21 2.90 4.66
N PRO A 139 23.83 3.20 3.41
CA PRO A 139 24.75 3.13 2.28
C PRO A 139 25.98 4.00 2.48
N GLU A 140 27.15 3.43 2.21
CA GLU A 140 28.44 4.13 2.36
C GLU A 140 28.71 5.15 1.24
N ASN A 141 27.88 5.15 0.21
CA ASN A 141 28.00 6.02 -0.98
C ASN A 141 26.69 6.77 -1.25
N PRO A 142 26.27 7.70 -0.37
CA PRO A 142 24.98 8.35 -0.44
C PRO A 142 24.74 9.14 -1.73
N GLU A 143 25.79 9.70 -2.32
CA GLU A 143 25.71 10.56 -3.52
C GLU A 143 26.16 9.84 -4.80
N GLY A 144 26.51 8.57 -4.71
CA GLY A 144 27.06 7.80 -5.83
C GLY A 144 25.99 7.19 -6.74
N THR A 145 26.46 6.65 -7.86
CA THR A 145 25.63 5.81 -8.76
C THR A 145 25.94 4.33 -8.60
N ALA A 146 27.02 3.96 -7.91
CA ALA A 146 27.38 2.58 -7.68
C ALA A 146 26.45 1.92 -6.64
N PRO A 147 26.20 0.60 -6.74
CA PRO A 147 25.53 -0.14 -5.68
C PRO A 147 26.26 -0.06 -4.35
N SER A 148 25.52 -0.08 -3.24
CA SER A 148 26.14 -0.19 -1.92
C SER A 148 26.71 -1.59 -1.70
N ARG A 149 27.85 -1.68 -1.02
CA ARG A 149 28.40 -2.97 -0.53
C ARG A 149 27.52 -3.65 0.51
N TYR A 150 26.58 -2.90 1.11
CA TYR A 150 25.62 -3.43 2.09
C TYR A 150 24.30 -3.87 1.47
N ARG A 151 24.21 -3.87 0.13
CA ARG A 151 23.03 -4.30 -0.63
C ARG A 151 22.66 -5.74 -0.26
N VAL A 152 21.40 -5.96 0.07
CA VAL A 152 20.80 -7.27 0.30
C VAL A 152 19.73 -7.61 -0.73
N PHE A 153 19.16 -6.58 -1.38
CA PHE A 153 18.14 -6.73 -2.39
C PHE A 153 18.18 -5.56 -3.39
N SER A 154 17.82 -5.82 -4.62
CA SER A 154 17.62 -4.78 -5.64
C SER A 154 16.66 -5.29 -6.70
N LYS A 155 15.82 -4.39 -7.21
CA LYS A 155 14.90 -4.68 -8.32
C LYS A 155 14.67 -3.45 -9.17
N VAL A 156 14.60 -3.65 -10.50
CA VAL A 156 14.15 -2.62 -11.45
C VAL A 156 12.66 -2.78 -11.70
N ILE A 157 11.94 -1.66 -11.63
CA ILE A 157 10.48 -1.59 -11.78
C ILE A 157 10.08 -0.40 -12.64
N ALA A 158 8.91 -0.47 -13.26
CA ALA A 158 8.34 0.64 -14.03
C ALA A 158 7.40 1.53 -13.19
N ASN A 159 6.96 1.06 -12.03
CA ASN A 159 6.00 1.74 -11.16
C ASN A 159 6.70 2.56 -10.07
N ALA A 160 5.95 3.41 -9.38
CA ALA A 160 6.44 4.24 -8.27
C ALA A 160 6.42 3.54 -6.90
N ASN A 161 6.23 2.23 -6.86
CA ASN A 161 6.29 1.41 -5.66
C ASN A 161 6.79 0.00 -5.98
N LEU A 162 7.41 -0.63 -4.99
CA LEU A 162 7.90 -2.00 -5.06
C LEU A 162 7.47 -2.77 -3.82
N TYR A 163 6.70 -3.84 -4.02
CA TYR A 163 6.47 -4.83 -2.98
C TYR A 163 7.68 -5.77 -2.86
N ASP A 164 8.20 -5.89 -1.65
CA ASP A 164 9.29 -6.82 -1.31
C ASP A 164 8.69 -8.10 -0.67
N PRO A 165 8.72 -9.24 -1.35
CA PRO A 165 8.17 -10.49 -0.84
C PRO A 165 9.09 -11.15 0.19
N SER A 166 10.16 -10.48 0.63
CA SER A 166 11.08 -11.01 1.64
C SER A 166 10.80 -10.35 2.99
N PRO A 167 10.64 -11.12 4.07
CA PRO A 167 10.47 -10.55 5.39
C PRO A 167 11.73 -9.79 5.82
N ARG A 168 11.53 -8.57 6.34
CA ARG A 168 12.63 -7.70 6.78
C ARG A 168 12.60 -7.52 8.30
N ILE A 169 13.17 -8.47 9.02
CA ILE A 169 13.31 -8.39 10.48
C ILE A 169 14.58 -7.61 10.84
N GLY A 170 14.42 -6.57 11.66
CA GLY A 170 15.49 -5.67 12.09
C GLY A 170 15.43 -4.32 11.38
N THR A 171 16.56 -3.62 11.33
CA THR A 171 16.70 -2.31 10.72
C THR A 171 17.37 -2.42 9.33
N TYR A 172 16.75 -1.81 8.36
CA TYR A 172 17.23 -1.73 6.99
C TYR A 172 17.13 -0.29 6.49
N TRP A 173 17.78 -0.03 5.35
CA TRP A 173 17.66 1.20 4.59
C TRP A 173 17.27 0.86 3.16
N TRP A 174 16.56 1.76 2.51
CA TRP A 174 16.27 1.64 1.10
C TRP A 174 16.45 2.99 0.40
N ARG A 175 16.74 2.92 -0.86
CA ARG A 175 16.87 4.08 -1.75
C ARG A 175 16.48 3.70 -3.17
N VAL A 176 16.25 4.70 -4.01
CA VAL A 176 15.79 4.52 -5.38
C VAL A 176 16.52 5.46 -6.31
N ARG A 177 16.73 5.05 -7.54
CA ARG A 177 17.21 5.91 -8.63
C ARG A 177 16.38 5.74 -9.88
N ALA A 178 16.31 6.80 -10.71
CA ALA A 178 15.64 6.78 -11.99
C ALA A 178 16.56 6.27 -13.09
N MET A 179 15.98 5.57 -14.07
CA MET A 179 16.66 4.98 -15.20
C MET A 179 16.02 5.47 -16.51
N ASP A 180 16.82 5.65 -17.56
CA ASP A 180 16.34 5.93 -18.91
C ASP A 180 15.80 4.67 -19.62
N SER A 181 15.34 4.82 -20.86
CA SER A 181 14.82 3.72 -21.68
C SER A 181 15.88 2.69 -22.09
N GLU A 182 17.17 3.02 -21.94
CA GLU A 182 18.30 2.12 -22.20
C GLU A 182 18.81 1.44 -20.92
N GLY A 183 18.14 1.70 -19.77
CA GLY A 183 18.50 1.14 -18.47
C GLY A 183 19.74 1.81 -17.84
N ARG A 184 20.10 3.02 -18.25
CA ARG A 184 21.19 3.79 -17.67
C ARG A 184 20.65 4.72 -16.59
N PRO A 185 21.37 4.95 -15.48
CA PRO A 185 20.95 5.92 -14.47
C PRO A 185 20.82 7.34 -15.04
N LEU A 186 19.69 7.99 -14.79
CA LEU A 186 19.47 9.41 -15.10
C LEU A 186 20.18 10.32 -14.08
N GLY A 187 20.52 9.79 -12.89
CA GLY A 187 21.19 10.50 -11.83
C GLY A 187 21.67 9.59 -10.72
N GLY A 188 22.00 10.17 -9.59
CA GLY A 188 22.39 9.44 -8.38
C GLY A 188 21.24 8.71 -7.69
N TRP A 189 21.59 8.01 -6.63
CA TRP A 189 20.60 7.45 -5.69
C TRP A 189 19.88 8.58 -4.95
N SER A 190 18.63 8.32 -4.59
CA SER A 190 17.92 9.15 -3.62
C SER A 190 18.60 9.10 -2.25
N ARG A 191 18.23 10.01 -1.35
CA ARG A 191 18.48 9.81 0.07
C ARG A 191 18.00 8.43 0.49
N ALA A 192 18.79 7.75 1.33
CA ALA A 192 18.40 6.48 1.90
C ALA A 192 17.45 6.71 3.09
N GLU A 193 16.34 5.97 3.12
CA GLU A 193 15.36 6.02 4.21
C GLU A 193 15.47 4.75 5.06
N PRO A 194 15.59 4.89 6.38
CA PRO A 194 15.58 3.76 7.28
C PRO A 194 14.15 3.22 7.47
N PHE A 195 14.04 1.91 7.70
CA PHE A 195 12.84 1.29 8.21
C PHE A 195 13.19 0.18 9.18
N ARG A 196 12.25 -0.13 10.09
CA ARG A 196 12.49 -1.09 11.15
C ARG A 196 11.23 -1.88 11.45
N THR A 197 11.40 -3.21 11.55
CA THR A 197 10.39 -4.14 12.08
C THR A 197 11.13 -5.11 12.96
N ASP A 198 11.12 -4.85 14.28
CA ASP A 198 12.02 -5.52 15.22
C ASP A 198 11.21 -6.22 16.34
N PRO A 199 11.45 -7.51 16.59
CA PRO A 199 10.88 -8.21 17.74
C PRO A 199 11.13 -7.53 19.08
N ALA A 200 12.26 -6.82 19.23
CA ALA A 200 12.59 -6.11 20.47
C ALA A 200 11.65 -4.92 20.78
N ASP A 201 10.77 -4.54 19.85
CA ASP A 201 9.76 -3.51 20.08
C ASP A 201 8.57 -4.03 20.93
N HIS A 202 8.53 -5.35 21.21
CA HIS A 202 7.54 -6.00 22.09
C HIS A 202 6.09 -5.73 21.69
N TRP A 203 5.75 -6.16 20.51
CA TRP A 203 4.40 -6.01 19.94
C TRP A 203 3.36 -6.82 20.73
N GLN A 204 2.32 -6.12 21.20
CA GLN A 204 1.21 -6.79 21.87
C GLN A 204 0.28 -7.49 20.85
N VAL A 205 0.07 -6.89 19.70
CA VAL A 205 -0.79 -7.42 18.65
C VAL A 205 -0.01 -7.61 17.35
N ALA A 206 -0.19 -8.78 16.75
CA ALA A 206 0.21 -9.05 15.38
C ALA A 206 -1.01 -9.25 14.48
N VAL A 207 -0.90 -8.85 13.21
CA VAL A 207 -1.87 -9.11 12.16
C VAL A 207 -1.28 -10.10 11.19
N LEU A 208 -1.96 -11.22 10.94
CA LEU A 208 -1.51 -12.30 10.07
C LEU A 208 -2.58 -12.64 9.04
N GLY A 209 -2.23 -12.63 7.77
CA GLY A 209 -3.14 -12.95 6.68
C GLY A 209 -2.56 -12.69 5.30
N ASP A 210 -3.45 -12.53 4.34
CA ASP A 210 -3.13 -12.26 2.94
C ASP A 210 -3.11 -10.76 2.60
N SER A 211 -3.29 -10.41 1.33
CA SER A 211 -3.28 -9.02 0.84
C SER A 211 -4.35 -8.13 1.47
N ILE A 212 -5.49 -8.69 1.93
CA ILE A 212 -6.55 -7.92 2.58
C ILE A 212 -6.04 -7.31 3.89
N SER A 213 -5.24 -8.08 4.63
CA SER A 213 -4.59 -7.67 5.88
C SER A 213 -3.30 -6.88 5.64
N HIS A 214 -2.49 -7.30 4.67
CA HIS A 214 -1.23 -6.64 4.34
C HIS A 214 -1.44 -5.19 3.90
N GLY A 215 -2.50 -4.88 3.18
CA GLY A 215 -2.86 -3.56 2.70
C GLY A 215 -2.99 -3.51 1.17
N GLY A 216 -3.43 -4.61 0.56
CA GLY A 216 -3.77 -4.67 -0.86
C GLY A 216 -4.74 -3.54 -1.20
N GLY A 217 -4.31 -2.65 -2.07
CA GLY A 217 -5.04 -1.44 -2.39
C GLY A 217 -6.06 -1.66 -3.51
N ARG A 218 -6.84 -0.62 -3.73
CA ARG A 218 -7.94 -0.55 -4.70
C ARG A 218 -7.59 -1.03 -6.11
N LEU A 219 -6.33 -0.90 -6.53
CA LEU A 219 -5.85 -1.22 -7.87
C LEU A 219 -5.02 -2.50 -7.94
N SER A 220 -4.92 -3.26 -6.87
CA SER A 220 -4.36 -4.62 -6.82
C SER A 220 -2.88 -4.78 -7.16
N TYR A 221 -2.14 -3.72 -7.27
CA TYR A 221 -0.71 -3.79 -7.58
C TYR A 221 0.18 -3.91 -6.33
N GLY A 222 -0.34 -4.56 -5.32
CA GLY A 222 0.29 -4.68 -4.02
C GLY A 222 -0.13 -3.56 -3.06
N PRO A 223 0.25 -3.64 -1.79
CA PRO A 223 -0.04 -2.61 -0.80
C PRO A 223 0.79 -1.38 -1.11
N ALA A 224 0.25 -0.50 -1.93
CA ALA A 224 0.92 0.73 -2.33
C ALA A 224 0.76 1.84 -1.30
N ASP A 225 -0.28 1.76 -0.45
CA ASP A 225 -0.60 2.79 0.52
C ASP A 225 -1.12 2.18 1.82
N TRP A 226 -0.67 2.72 2.96
CA TRP A 226 -1.07 2.30 4.30
C TRP A 226 -2.57 2.47 4.56
N ALA A 227 -3.21 3.47 3.95
CA ALA A 227 -4.65 3.69 4.04
C ALA A 227 -5.50 2.51 3.54
N TYR A 228 -4.92 1.59 2.76
CA TYR A 228 -5.60 0.38 2.29
C TYR A 228 -5.36 -0.84 3.18
N SER A 229 -4.74 -0.67 4.36
CA SER A 229 -4.72 -1.67 5.42
C SER A 229 -5.69 -1.27 6.53
N TYR A 230 -6.52 -2.19 7.01
CA TYR A 230 -7.34 -1.93 8.19
C TYR A 230 -6.47 -1.67 9.43
N ALA A 231 -5.22 -2.15 9.43
CA ALA A 231 -4.28 -1.88 10.49
C ALA A 231 -3.97 -0.38 10.67
N HIS A 232 -4.15 0.43 9.64
CA HIS A 232 -4.03 1.89 9.71
C HIS A 232 -5.08 2.54 10.62
N TYR A 233 -6.27 1.95 10.72
CA TYR A 233 -7.43 2.48 11.44
C TYR A 233 -7.64 1.84 12.81
N LEU A 234 -6.70 1.00 13.28
CA LEU A 234 -6.75 0.41 14.61
C LEU A 234 -6.42 1.46 15.68
N ASP A 235 -7.06 1.35 16.85
CA ASP A 235 -6.83 2.23 18.00
C ASP A 235 -5.66 1.77 18.88
N PHE A 236 -4.83 0.86 18.36
CA PHE A 236 -3.66 0.29 19.04
C PHE A 236 -2.56 -0.04 18.02
N PRO A 237 -1.27 -0.04 18.42
CA PRO A 237 -0.18 -0.41 17.55
C PRO A 237 -0.20 -1.91 17.24
N ALA A 238 0.08 -2.28 15.99
CA ALA A 238 0.17 -3.66 15.57
C ALA A 238 1.36 -3.89 14.62
N VAL A 239 2.00 -5.06 14.72
CA VAL A 239 2.94 -5.52 13.71
C VAL A 239 2.17 -6.29 12.62
N ASN A 240 2.25 -5.81 11.38
CA ASN A 240 1.62 -6.47 10.24
C ASN A 240 2.58 -7.53 9.66
N LEU A 241 2.27 -8.79 9.93
CA LEU A 241 3.01 -9.97 9.48
C LEU A 241 2.35 -10.64 8.26
N SER A 242 1.37 -9.97 7.63
CA SER A 242 0.64 -10.50 6.50
C SER A 242 1.49 -10.43 5.22
N GLU A 243 1.26 -11.37 4.31
CA GLU A 243 1.92 -11.43 3.01
C GLU A 243 0.87 -11.45 1.87
N SER A 244 1.01 -10.53 0.93
CA SER A 244 0.10 -10.45 -0.22
C SER A 244 0.22 -11.69 -1.11
N GLY A 245 -0.92 -12.28 -1.43
CA GLY A 245 -1.01 -13.48 -2.27
C GLY A 245 -1.12 -14.79 -1.50
N ASP A 246 -0.99 -14.77 -0.17
CA ASP A 246 -1.07 -15.98 0.64
C ASP A 246 -2.38 -16.75 0.45
N THR A 247 -2.25 -18.07 0.33
CA THR A 247 -3.31 -19.03 0.62
C THR A 247 -3.30 -19.36 2.12
N SER A 248 -4.35 -20.04 2.62
CA SER A 248 -4.38 -20.50 4.02
C SER A 248 -3.19 -21.40 4.34
N ARG A 249 -2.82 -22.31 3.43
CA ARG A 249 -1.68 -23.21 3.61
C ARG A 249 -0.34 -22.45 3.69
N MET A 250 -0.12 -21.45 2.81
CA MET A 250 1.09 -20.62 2.85
C MET A 250 1.20 -19.86 4.17
N THR A 251 0.09 -19.33 4.69
CA THR A 251 0.05 -18.67 6.01
C THR A 251 0.45 -19.61 7.14
N VAL A 252 0.00 -20.88 7.11
CA VAL A 252 0.44 -21.92 8.07
C VAL A 252 1.95 -22.17 7.98
N ASP A 253 2.45 -22.32 6.75
CA ASP A 253 3.84 -22.74 6.51
C ASP A 253 4.86 -21.68 6.96
N ARG A 254 4.49 -20.39 6.90
CA ARG A 254 5.38 -19.31 7.35
C ARG A 254 5.20 -18.88 8.80
N PHE A 255 4.24 -19.44 9.54
CA PHE A 255 3.93 -19.04 10.92
C PHE A 255 5.14 -19.03 11.84
N GLU A 256 5.93 -20.12 11.85
CA GLU A 256 7.13 -20.26 12.70
C GLU A 256 8.19 -19.20 12.38
N LYS A 257 8.35 -18.88 11.13
CA LYS A 257 9.37 -17.94 10.65
C LYS A 257 8.98 -16.48 10.90
N ASP A 258 7.70 -16.17 10.73
CA ASP A 258 7.24 -14.78 10.66
C ASP A 258 6.54 -14.31 11.95
N VAL A 259 5.87 -15.21 12.68
CA VAL A 259 5.12 -14.84 13.88
C VAL A 259 5.93 -15.10 15.15
N VAL A 260 6.52 -16.30 15.27
CA VAL A 260 7.20 -16.73 16.49
C VAL A 260 8.33 -15.77 16.94
N PRO A 261 9.15 -15.20 16.04
CA PRO A 261 10.18 -14.24 16.46
C PRO A 261 9.66 -13.02 17.21
N PHE A 262 8.44 -12.59 16.91
CA PHE A 262 7.83 -11.38 17.49
C PHE A 262 7.15 -11.64 18.84
N HIS A 263 6.79 -12.88 19.16
CA HIS A 263 6.10 -13.27 20.38
C HIS A 263 4.96 -12.30 20.80
N PRO A 264 4.02 -11.97 19.90
CA PRO A 264 2.91 -11.10 20.26
C PRO A 264 2.03 -11.79 21.31
N GLU A 265 1.32 -11.02 22.14
CA GLU A 265 0.33 -11.59 23.06
C GLU A 265 -0.90 -12.10 22.31
N TYR A 266 -1.28 -11.39 21.24
CA TYR A 266 -2.44 -11.67 20.39
C TYR A 266 -2.05 -11.69 18.91
N VAL A 267 -2.60 -12.64 18.17
CA VAL A 267 -2.48 -12.65 16.71
C VAL A 267 -3.88 -12.64 16.08
N LEU A 268 -4.16 -11.59 15.29
CA LEU A 268 -5.39 -11.46 14.49
C LEU A 268 -5.17 -12.17 13.16
N ILE A 269 -5.99 -13.19 12.86
CA ILE A 269 -5.78 -14.08 11.72
C ILE A 269 -6.93 -13.93 10.73
N MET A 270 -6.60 -13.46 9.51
CA MET A 270 -7.53 -13.37 8.38
C MET A 270 -6.86 -13.99 7.15
N THR A 271 -7.12 -15.25 6.87
CA THR A 271 -6.57 -15.98 5.71
C THR A 271 -7.59 -16.98 5.17
N GLY A 272 -7.47 -17.32 3.90
CA GLY A 272 -8.34 -18.29 3.24
C GLY A 272 -9.07 -17.75 2.00
N THR A 273 -9.16 -16.43 1.82
CA THR A 273 -9.83 -15.83 0.68
C THR A 273 -9.24 -16.32 -0.64
N ASN A 274 -7.91 -16.34 -0.79
CA ASN A 274 -7.25 -16.84 -2.00
C ASN A 274 -7.45 -18.35 -2.22
N SER A 275 -7.47 -19.14 -1.14
CA SER A 275 -7.74 -20.58 -1.22
C SER A 275 -9.15 -20.85 -1.72
N LEU A 276 -10.17 -20.24 -1.07
CA LEU A 276 -11.58 -20.49 -1.37
C LEU A 276 -11.96 -20.01 -2.78
N ARG A 277 -11.51 -18.83 -3.19
CA ARG A 277 -11.78 -18.34 -4.55
C ARG A 277 -11.12 -19.18 -5.64
N ALA A 278 -10.03 -19.87 -5.31
CA ALA A 278 -9.35 -20.82 -6.20
C ALA A 278 -9.99 -22.24 -6.18
N GLY A 279 -11.00 -22.47 -5.36
CA GLY A 279 -11.71 -23.74 -5.28
C GLY A 279 -11.10 -24.76 -4.31
N VAL A 280 -10.25 -24.31 -3.37
CA VAL A 280 -9.81 -25.17 -2.26
C VAL A 280 -11.02 -25.44 -1.36
N PRO A 281 -11.29 -26.70 -0.98
CA PRO A 281 -12.42 -27.04 -0.13
C PRO A 281 -12.42 -26.29 1.21
N ALA A 282 -13.59 -25.84 1.67
CA ALA A 282 -13.73 -25.16 2.96
C ALA A 282 -13.17 -25.99 4.13
N SER A 283 -13.28 -27.31 4.07
CA SER A 283 -12.73 -28.23 5.10
C SER A 283 -11.20 -28.15 5.20
N GLU A 284 -10.49 -27.93 4.10
CA GLU A 284 -9.04 -27.78 4.09
C GLU A 284 -8.63 -26.42 4.68
N VAL A 285 -9.31 -25.35 4.31
CA VAL A 285 -9.09 -24.02 4.89
C VAL A 285 -9.36 -24.02 6.41
N ILE A 286 -10.42 -24.71 6.85
CA ILE A 286 -10.72 -24.90 8.28
C ILE A 286 -9.60 -25.70 8.99
N ALA A 287 -9.06 -26.71 8.32
CA ALA A 287 -7.92 -27.46 8.89
C ALA A 287 -6.67 -26.58 9.04
N ASP A 288 -6.37 -25.75 8.04
CA ASP A 288 -5.29 -24.77 8.09
C ASP A 288 -5.49 -23.75 9.24
N LEU A 289 -6.71 -23.19 9.38
CA LEU A 289 -7.03 -22.27 10.48
C LEU A 289 -6.84 -22.93 11.87
N LYS A 290 -7.27 -24.18 12.02
CA LYS A 290 -7.04 -24.94 13.28
C LYS A 290 -5.55 -25.16 13.53
N GLU A 291 -4.78 -25.46 12.49
CA GLU A 291 -3.33 -25.65 12.62
C GLU A 291 -2.63 -24.35 13.05
N ILE A 292 -3.00 -23.20 12.45
CA ILE A 292 -2.47 -21.89 12.85
C ILE A 292 -2.82 -21.59 14.32
N GLN A 293 -4.07 -21.82 14.73
CA GLN A 293 -4.50 -21.65 16.12
C GLN A 293 -3.69 -22.51 17.08
N GLN A 294 -3.44 -23.78 16.71
CA GLN A 294 -2.65 -24.68 17.54
C GLN A 294 -1.19 -24.21 17.66
N LYS A 295 -0.57 -23.86 16.53
CA LYS A 295 0.81 -23.29 16.52
C LYS A 295 0.91 -22.04 17.41
N ALA A 296 -0.05 -21.15 17.36
CA ALA A 296 -0.09 -19.95 18.20
C ALA A 296 -0.16 -20.33 19.69
N ARG A 297 -1.09 -21.22 20.08
CA ARG A 297 -1.25 -21.67 21.47
C ARG A 297 0.00 -22.37 22.00
N ASP A 298 0.65 -23.17 21.16
CA ASP A 298 1.90 -23.87 21.53
C ASP A 298 3.06 -22.90 21.84
N GLN A 299 2.98 -21.67 21.29
CA GLN A 299 3.93 -20.59 21.57
C GLN A 299 3.44 -19.62 22.66
N GLY A 300 2.30 -19.88 23.31
CA GLY A 300 1.73 -18.98 24.31
C GLY A 300 1.08 -17.73 23.71
N ILE A 301 0.83 -17.71 22.42
CA ILE A 301 0.18 -16.62 21.70
C ILE A 301 -1.33 -16.88 21.63
N THR A 302 -2.15 -15.89 21.92
CA THR A 302 -3.61 -16.01 21.82
C THR A 302 -4.08 -15.76 20.37
N PRO A 303 -4.56 -16.80 19.65
CA PRO A 303 -5.09 -16.63 18.31
C PRO A 303 -6.53 -16.12 18.33
N ILE A 304 -6.81 -15.11 17.51
CA ILE A 304 -8.14 -14.53 17.28
C ILE A 304 -8.43 -14.58 15.79
N LEU A 305 -9.38 -15.39 15.39
CA LEU A 305 -9.78 -15.51 14.00
C LEU A 305 -10.62 -14.31 13.56
N MET A 306 -10.55 -13.92 12.31
CA MET A 306 -11.40 -12.90 11.73
C MET A 306 -12.17 -13.45 10.53
N THR A 307 -13.46 -13.12 10.44
CA THR A 307 -14.31 -13.53 9.31
C THR A 307 -13.85 -12.88 8.01
N LEU A 308 -13.98 -13.64 6.91
CA LEU A 308 -13.60 -13.21 5.57
C LEU A 308 -14.71 -12.34 4.96
N PRO A 309 -14.41 -11.13 4.46
CA PRO A 309 -15.38 -10.32 3.72
C PRO A 309 -15.77 -10.99 2.40
N PRO A 310 -16.95 -10.68 1.83
CA PRO A 310 -17.36 -11.20 0.53
C PRO A 310 -16.41 -10.68 -0.58
N ILE A 311 -16.40 -11.36 -1.71
CA ILE A 311 -15.67 -10.97 -2.91
C ILE A 311 -16.65 -10.70 -4.07
N ASN A 312 -16.17 -10.06 -5.15
CA ASN A 312 -16.93 -9.86 -6.38
C ASN A 312 -16.22 -10.55 -7.55
N PRO A 313 -16.72 -11.71 -8.03
CA PRO A 313 -16.09 -12.46 -9.10
C PRO A 313 -15.94 -11.71 -10.42
N ALA A 314 -16.88 -10.82 -10.74
CA ALA A 314 -16.83 -10.01 -11.97
C ALA A 314 -15.69 -8.99 -11.90
N GLY A 315 -15.53 -8.32 -10.75
CA GLY A 315 -14.39 -7.43 -10.48
C GLY A 315 -13.05 -8.16 -10.54
N ILE A 316 -12.96 -9.33 -9.89
CA ILE A 316 -11.76 -10.18 -9.91
C ILE A 316 -11.37 -10.58 -11.34
N ARG A 317 -12.35 -11.02 -12.14
CA ARG A 317 -12.09 -11.39 -13.55
C ARG A 317 -11.60 -10.19 -14.35
N ARG A 318 -12.21 -9.02 -14.17
CA ARG A 318 -11.82 -7.79 -14.87
C ARG A 318 -10.41 -7.34 -14.49
N ALA A 319 -10.07 -7.41 -13.21
CA ALA A 319 -8.79 -6.88 -12.71
C ALA A 319 -7.61 -7.84 -12.91
N PHE A 320 -7.84 -9.16 -12.78
CA PHE A 320 -6.76 -10.15 -12.71
C PHE A 320 -6.80 -11.18 -13.85
N ASP A 321 -7.84 -11.17 -14.67
CA ASP A 321 -8.12 -12.24 -15.65
C ASP A 321 -8.12 -13.67 -15.03
N GLN A 322 -8.59 -13.75 -13.78
CA GLN A 322 -8.66 -15.01 -13.03
C GLN A 322 -10.10 -15.42 -12.78
N PRO A 323 -10.42 -16.73 -12.91
CA PRO A 323 -11.72 -17.24 -12.53
C PRO A 323 -11.85 -17.32 -11.00
N THR A 324 -13.10 -17.28 -10.53
CA THR A 324 -13.48 -17.61 -9.15
C THR A 324 -14.25 -18.91 -9.17
N ALA A 325 -14.04 -19.79 -8.19
CA ALA A 325 -14.78 -21.04 -8.04
C ALA A 325 -16.28 -20.76 -7.94
N SER A 326 -17.09 -21.60 -8.59
CA SER A 326 -18.55 -21.39 -8.68
C SER A 326 -19.28 -21.56 -7.34
N ASP A 327 -18.69 -22.28 -6.40
CA ASP A 327 -19.20 -22.56 -5.06
C ASP A 327 -18.59 -21.68 -3.97
N TRP A 328 -17.87 -20.62 -4.34
CA TRP A 328 -17.14 -19.76 -3.41
C TRP A 328 -18.02 -19.22 -2.28
N GLN A 329 -19.28 -18.83 -2.56
CA GLN A 329 -20.20 -18.30 -1.55
C GLN A 329 -20.48 -19.32 -0.44
N ALA A 330 -20.77 -20.56 -0.83
CA ALA A 330 -21.01 -21.64 0.13
C ALA A 330 -19.75 -21.94 0.96
N ALA A 331 -18.59 -21.96 0.31
CA ALA A 331 -17.31 -22.18 0.97
C ALA A 331 -16.96 -21.07 1.96
N PHE A 332 -17.18 -19.79 1.60
CA PHE A 332 -16.99 -18.66 2.52
C PHE A 332 -17.97 -18.72 3.69
N GLN A 333 -19.23 -19.07 3.44
CA GLN A 333 -20.24 -19.24 4.51
C GLN A 333 -19.83 -20.32 5.50
N GLU A 334 -19.35 -21.47 5.01
CA GLU A 334 -18.90 -22.59 5.85
C GLU A 334 -17.68 -22.18 6.71
N VAL A 335 -16.66 -21.57 6.11
CA VAL A 335 -15.47 -21.09 6.84
C VAL A 335 -15.85 -20.01 7.85
N ASN A 336 -16.65 -19.02 7.47
CA ASN A 336 -17.10 -17.96 8.38
C ASN A 336 -17.99 -18.51 9.51
N ALA A 337 -18.79 -19.55 9.25
CA ALA A 337 -19.54 -20.22 10.30
C ALA A 337 -18.64 -20.98 11.28
N PHE A 338 -17.54 -21.55 10.82
CA PHE A 338 -16.50 -22.12 11.70
C PHE A 338 -15.86 -21.02 12.53
N ILE A 339 -15.35 -19.93 11.89
CA ILE A 339 -14.67 -18.82 12.56
C ILE A 339 -15.53 -18.26 13.71
N ARG A 340 -16.83 -18.03 13.49
CA ARG A 340 -17.74 -17.48 14.52
C ARG A 340 -17.98 -18.39 15.73
N ARG A 341 -17.56 -19.66 15.71
CA ARG A 341 -17.63 -20.59 16.85
C ARG A 341 -16.35 -20.59 17.69
N GLU A 342 -15.30 -19.97 17.17
CA GLU A 342 -14.00 -19.84 17.82
C GLU A 342 -13.88 -18.44 18.48
N PRO A 343 -12.88 -18.20 19.32
CA PRO A 343 -12.48 -16.84 19.70
C PRO A 343 -12.20 -16.02 18.43
N SER A 344 -13.09 -15.08 18.11
CA SER A 344 -13.07 -14.42 16.81
C SER A 344 -13.68 -13.02 16.84
N ILE A 345 -13.34 -12.25 15.81
CA ILE A 345 -13.92 -10.95 15.48
C ILE A 345 -14.65 -11.09 14.15
N ASP A 346 -15.89 -10.61 14.09
CA ASP A 346 -16.68 -10.65 12.85
C ASP A 346 -16.37 -9.44 11.95
N ALA A 347 -15.13 -9.36 11.48
CA ALA A 347 -14.64 -8.25 10.64
C ALA A 347 -15.45 -8.09 9.33
N ALA A 348 -16.14 -9.15 8.87
CA ALA A 348 -17.04 -9.11 7.72
C ALA A 348 -18.46 -8.65 8.04
N ALA A 349 -18.79 -8.38 9.32
CA ALA A 349 -20.14 -7.97 9.72
C ALA A 349 -20.69 -6.76 8.95
N PRO A 350 -19.92 -5.72 8.63
CA PRO A 350 -20.39 -4.56 7.87
C PRO A 350 -20.88 -4.92 6.46
N PHE A 351 -20.41 -6.03 5.89
CA PHE A 351 -20.69 -6.45 4.51
C PHE A 351 -21.82 -7.47 4.38
N ARG A 352 -22.44 -7.91 5.48
CA ARG A 352 -23.47 -8.97 5.48
C ARG A 352 -24.72 -8.68 4.66
N GLN A 353 -24.99 -7.40 4.36
CA GLN A 353 -26.13 -7.00 3.55
C GLN A 353 -25.94 -7.26 2.06
N TRP A 354 -24.71 -7.58 1.62
CA TRP A 354 -24.38 -7.84 0.24
C TRP A 354 -23.94 -9.30 0.04
N GLU A 355 -24.45 -9.92 -1.02
CA GLU A 355 -24.02 -11.27 -1.43
C GLU A 355 -22.60 -11.25 -2.05
N GLU A 356 -22.25 -10.15 -2.71
CA GLU A 356 -20.94 -9.88 -3.29
C GLU A 356 -20.45 -8.51 -2.81
N MET A 357 -19.13 -8.32 -2.76
CA MET A 357 -18.53 -7.03 -2.40
C MET A 357 -18.95 -5.97 -3.43
N PRO A 358 -19.53 -4.85 -3.00
CA PRO A 358 -19.88 -3.75 -3.89
C PRO A 358 -18.66 -3.20 -4.63
N GLU A 359 -18.82 -2.88 -5.92
CA GLU A 359 -17.74 -2.39 -6.76
C GLU A 359 -17.17 -1.05 -6.26
N ASP A 360 -18.01 -0.20 -5.67
CA ASP A 360 -17.60 1.08 -5.08
C ASP A 360 -16.78 0.92 -3.78
N LEU A 361 -16.83 -0.24 -3.14
CA LEU A 361 -16.00 -0.59 -1.97
C LEU A 361 -14.78 -1.44 -2.33
N ALA A 362 -14.80 -2.14 -3.48
CA ALA A 362 -13.66 -2.93 -3.96
C ALA A 362 -13.69 -3.00 -5.49
N MET A 363 -13.04 -2.05 -6.15
CA MET A 363 -13.02 -1.91 -7.61
C MET A 363 -12.51 -3.16 -8.34
N ASP A 364 -11.55 -3.88 -7.75
CA ASP A 364 -10.99 -5.12 -8.29
C ASP A 364 -11.76 -6.38 -7.83
N GLY A 365 -12.81 -6.19 -7.05
CA GLY A 365 -13.65 -7.25 -6.51
C GLY A 365 -13.05 -8.04 -5.35
N LEU A 366 -11.82 -7.74 -4.92
CA LEU A 366 -11.09 -8.48 -3.88
C LEU A 366 -10.61 -7.58 -2.75
N HIS A 367 -9.94 -6.48 -3.08
CA HIS A 367 -9.31 -5.60 -2.13
C HIS A 367 -10.22 -4.41 -1.82
N GLY A 368 -10.72 -4.36 -0.61
CA GLY A 368 -11.54 -3.24 -0.14
C GLY A 368 -10.74 -1.93 -0.19
N ASP A 369 -11.42 -0.85 -0.56
CA ASP A 369 -10.90 0.50 -0.47
C ASP A 369 -10.71 0.95 0.99
N TRP A 370 -10.30 2.20 1.19
CA TRP A 370 -10.09 2.76 2.52
C TRP A 370 -11.36 2.73 3.38
N ARG A 371 -12.56 2.91 2.79
CA ARG A 371 -13.86 2.86 3.50
C ARG A 371 -14.13 1.46 4.02
N ALA A 372 -13.95 0.46 3.15
CA ALA A 372 -14.11 -0.93 3.55
C ALA A 372 -13.14 -1.33 4.67
N LYS A 373 -11.88 -0.85 4.59
CA LYS A 373 -10.85 -1.09 5.62
C LYS A 373 -11.18 -0.40 6.94
N GLU A 374 -11.67 0.83 6.90
CA GLU A 374 -12.15 1.55 8.09
C GLU A 374 -13.35 0.84 8.73
N MET A 375 -14.31 0.35 7.92
CA MET A 375 -15.46 -0.42 8.43
C MET A 375 -15.01 -1.69 9.15
N MET A 376 -14.04 -2.42 8.61
CA MET A 376 -13.44 -3.59 9.27
C MET A 376 -12.76 -3.21 10.58
N ALA A 377 -11.93 -2.16 10.56
CA ALA A 377 -11.19 -1.70 11.73
C ALA A 377 -12.12 -1.26 12.88
N ARG A 378 -13.23 -0.60 12.59
CA ARG A 378 -14.23 -0.25 13.61
C ARG A 378 -14.73 -1.48 14.38
N VAL A 379 -15.05 -2.55 13.68
CA VAL A 379 -15.47 -3.82 14.33
C VAL A 379 -14.32 -4.40 15.16
N ILE A 380 -13.08 -4.36 14.65
CA ILE A 380 -11.92 -4.86 15.38
C ILE A 380 -11.69 -4.04 16.65
N ASN A 381 -11.75 -2.70 16.58
CA ASN A 381 -11.59 -1.80 17.71
C ASN A 381 -12.68 -1.99 18.80
N GLU A 382 -13.91 -2.32 18.39
CA GLU A 382 -15.03 -2.57 19.31
C GLU A 382 -14.97 -3.96 19.98
N GLU A 383 -14.54 -5.00 19.24
CA GLU A 383 -14.61 -6.38 19.69
C GLU A 383 -13.30 -6.86 20.36
N LEU A 384 -12.14 -6.42 19.89
CA LEU A 384 -10.86 -6.90 20.41
C LEU A 384 -10.67 -6.62 21.92
N PRO A 385 -11.04 -5.47 22.50
CA PRO A 385 -10.90 -5.23 23.95
C PRO A 385 -11.64 -6.25 24.83
N ARG A 386 -12.67 -6.92 24.30
CA ARG A 386 -13.43 -7.97 25.02
C ARG A 386 -12.66 -9.28 25.05
N LEU A 387 -11.83 -9.56 24.03
CA LEU A 387 -11.02 -10.75 23.88
C LEU A 387 -9.60 -10.55 24.43
N ALA A 388 -9.17 -9.30 24.53
CA ALA A 388 -7.85 -8.84 24.95
C ALA A 388 -7.98 -7.73 26.00
N PRO A 389 -8.36 -8.04 27.26
CA PRO A 389 -8.67 -7.04 28.28
C PRO A 389 -7.46 -6.19 28.69
N ASP A 390 -6.26 -6.69 28.47
CA ASP A 390 -4.99 -6.00 28.79
C ASP A 390 -4.44 -5.19 27.61
N LEU A 391 -5.21 -5.06 26.53
CA LEU A 391 -4.81 -4.33 25.33
C LEU A 391 -4.56 -2.85 25.64
N LYS A 392 -3.39 -2.37 25.24
CA LYS A 392 -3.01 -0.95 25.31
C LYS A 392 -3.45 -0.23 24.05
N THR A 393 -4.34 0.73 24.22
CA THR A 393 -4.77 1.65 23.16
C THR A 393 -3.97 2.95 23.21
N PHE A 394 -4.04 3.76 22.13
CA PHE A 394 -3.38 5.08 22.05
C PHE A 394 -3.95 6.07 23.05
#